data_c9a5ca7fb1a68ff450022cfbe915e33b
#
_entry.id   c9a5ca7fb1a68ff450022cfbe915e33b
#
_cell.length_a   1.000
_cell.length_b   1.000
_cell.length_c   1.000
_cell.angle_alpha   90.00
_cell.angle_beta   90.00
_cell.angle_gamma   90.00
#
_symmetry.space_group_name_H-M   'P 1'
#
loop_
_entity.id
_entity.type
_entity.pdbx_description
1 polymer ?
#
loop_
_entity_poly.entity_id
_entity_poly.type
_entity_poly.pdbx_seq_one_letter_code
_entity_poly.pdbx_strand_id
1 'polypeptide(L)'
;MALAVRDRERGESALERVRAVAPRTPSSVTLLDLADLASVRALAAREREYALPLGLLVCNAGVYAGSRQRTVDGHELMVGTNHLGHFALTGLLAPRLAAAPSARVVVVSSLAAATAGTPGLGEQEDAPFRGWRAYAGSKLANLLFAAELARRAPALRGDVTVAAAHPGWARTRLLTRRGPGLGSLVTAPAAATLLVQGPDAGAAPVLRAATAPDVRPGDYYGPGGPGQLRGAAVRVELPPLARDEALAAALWHRSEQETGVDYRGRGTSPVGPAALGAEPTTSS
;
A
#
# COMPACT_ATOMS: atom_id res chain seq x y z
N MET A 1 -8.81 10.86 -14.12
CA MET A 1 -8.51 10.13 -12.86
C MET A 1 -9.00 8.70 -13.00
N ALA A 2 -8.23 7.68 -12.54
CA ALA A 2 -8.67 6.29 -12.53
C ALA A 2 -8.86 5.81 -11.09
N LEU A 3 -9.99 5.17 -10.79
CA LEU A 3 -10.26 4.46 -9.56
C LEU A 3 -9.98 2.98 -9.78
N ALA A 4 -8.84 2.49 -9.31
CA ALA A 4 -8.48 1.08 -9.35
C ALA A 4 -9.13 0.36 -8.17
N VAL A 5 -10.04 -0.56 -8.44
CA VAL A 5 -10.89 -1.22 -7.43
C VAL A 5 -11.04 -2.70 -7.69
N ARG A 6 -11.20 -3.49 -6.62
CA ARG A 6 -11.47 -4.92 -6.75
C ARG A 6 -12.94 -5.22 -7.08
N ASP A 7 -13.83 -4.38 -6.60
CA ASP A 7 -15.29 -4.52 -6.71
C ASP A 7 -15.83 -3.40 -7.62
N ARG A 8 -16.34 -3.79 -8.80
CA ARG A 8 -16.81 -2.83 -9.82
C ARG A 8 -17.97 -1.98 -9.32
N GLU A 9 -18.95 -2.59 -8.66
CA GLU A 9 -20.16 -1.91 -8.21
C GLU A 9 -19.83 -0.79 -7.20
N ARG A 10 -18.94 -1.10 -6.26
CA ARG A 10 -18.41 -0.09 -5.31
C ARG A 10 -17.57 0.97 -5.99
N GLY A 11 -16.84 0.58 -7.03
CA GLY A 11 -16.06 1.51 -7.84
C GLY A 11 -16.96 2.51 -8.56
N GLU A 12 -18.02 2.03 -9.21
CA GLU A 12 -18.98 2.90 -9.90
C GLU A 12 -19.71 3.83 -8.93
N SER A 13 -20.17 3.33 -7.77
CA SER A 13 -20.75 4.18 -6.73
C SER A 13 -19.79 5.24 -6.21
N ALA A 14 -18.49 4.93 -6.09
CA ALA A 14 -17.47 5.93 -5.76
C ALA A 14 -17.26 6.94 -6.89
N LEU A 15 -17.28 6.48 -8.14
CA LEU A 15 -17.14 7.31 -9.33
C LEU A 15 -18.26 8.33 -9.46
N GLU A 16 -19.51 7.94 -9.18
CA GLU A 16 -20.66 8.85 -9.14
C GLU A 16 -20.44 10.00 -8.15
N ARG A 17 -19.94 9.70 -6.95
CA ARG A 17 -19.59 10.72 -5.96
C ARG A 17 -18.49 11.65 -6.44
N VAL A 18 -17.49 11.13 -7.13
CA VAL A 18 -16.43 11.96 -7.74
C VAL A 18 -17.00 12.87 -8.82
N ARG A 19 -17.83 12.35 -9.70
CA ARG A 19 -18.48 13.12 -10.76
C ARG A 19 -19.40 14.23 -10.24
N ALA A 20 -20.05 13.98 -9.09
CA ALA A 20 -20.89 14.98 -8.44
C ALA A 20 -20.09 16.20 -7.97
N VAL A 21 -18.84 16.03 -7.51
CA VAL A 21 -17.98 17.14 -7.03
C VAL A 21 -17.01 17.66 -8.09
N ALA A 22 -16.67 16.87 -9.09
CA ALA A 22 -15.74 17.21 -10.14
C ALA A 22 -16.23 16.77 -11.55
N PRO A 23 -17.37 17.30 -12.03
CA PRO A 23 -18.04 16.81 -13.24
C PRO A 23 -17.21 16.96 -14.51
N ARG A 24 -16.29 17.91 -14.56
CA ARG A 24 -15.42 18.15 -15.72
C ARG A 24 -14.13 17.33 -15.71
N THR A 25 -13.87 16.56 -14.65
CA THR A 25 -12.66 15.72 -14.56
C THR A 25 -12.92 14.36 -15.22
N PRO A 26 -12.25 14.02 -16.34
CA PRO A 26 -12.35 12.69 -16.90
C PRO A 26 -11.99 11.64 -15.84
N SER A 27 -12.91 10.73 -15.57
CA SER A 27 -12.76 9.76 -14.50
C SER A 27 -13.37 8.41 -14.89
N SER A 28 -12.72 7.32 -14.48
CA SER A 28 -13.06 5.95 -14.82
C SER A 28 -12.83 4.99 -13.67
N VAL A 29 -13.49 3.84 -13.73
CA VAL A 29 -13.23 2.67 -12.87
C VAL A 29 -12.42 1.66 -13.66
N THR A 30 -11.39 1.09 -13.03
CA THR A 30 -10.63 -0.04 -13.55
C THR A 30 -10.55 -1.14 -12.50
N LEU A 31 -10.62 -2.40 -12.94
CA LEU A 31 -10.53 -3.54 -12.03
C LEU A 31 -9.07 -3.83 -11.69
N LEU A 32 -8.81 -3.99 -10.40
CA LEU A 32 -7.52 -4.35 -9.83
C LEU A 32 -7.73 -5.13 -8.53
N ASP A 33 -7.24 -6.34 -8.46
CA ASP A 33 -7.05 -7.06 -7.20
C ASP A 33 -5.57 -7.08 -6.83
N LEU A 34 -5.21 -6.38 -5.75
CA LEU A 34 -3.84 -6.34 -5.24
C LEU A 34 -3.43 -7.66 -4.55
N ALA A 35 -4.38 -8.56 -4.26
CA ALA A 35 -4.12 -9.90 -3.76
C ALA A 35 -3.83 -10.91 -4.88
N ASP A 36 -3.68 -10.45 -6.12
CA ASP A 36 -3.38 -11.23 -7.31
C ASP A 36 -2.36 -10.46 -8.17
N LEU A 37 -1.13 -10.91 -8.19
CA LEU A 37 -0.05 -10.28 -8.96
C LEU A 37 -0.30 -10.36 -10.48
N ALA A 38 -1.06 -11.34 -10.96
CA ALA A 38 -1.45 -11.41 -12.37
C ALA A 38 -2.43 -10.26 -12.70
N SER A 39 -3.38 -9.95 -11.82
CA SER A 39 -4.27 -8.78 -11.93
C SER A 39 -3.48 -7.46 -11.96
N VAL A 40 -2.46 -7.34 -11.10
CA VAL A 40 -1.58 -6.16 -11.06
C VAL A 40 -0.82 -6.00 -12.38
N ARG A 41 -0.25 -7.09 -12.91
CA ARG A 41 0.47 -7.09 -14.20
C ARG A 41 -0.47 -6.74 -15.37
N ALA A 42 -1.67 -7.32 -15.39
CA ALA A 42 -2.67 -7.05 -16.42
C ALA A 42 -3.10 -5.58 -16.45
N LEU A 43 -3.33 -4.98 -15.27
CA LEU A 43 -3.59 -3.54 -15.19
C LEU A 43 -2.42 -2.73 -15.73
N ALA A 44 -1.20 -3.00 -15.25
CA ALA A 44 -0.01 -2.25 -15.66
C ALA A 44 0.28 -2.37 -17.16
N ALA A 45 0.00 -3.53 -17.77
CA ALA A 45 0.13 -3.73 -19.21
C ALA A 45 -0.84 -2.83 -19.99
N ARG A 46 -2.13 -2.83 -19.62
CA ARG A 46 -3.14 -1.93 -20.22
C ARG A 46 -2.78 -0.47 -20.05
N GLU A 47 -2.33 -0.10 -18.85
CA GLU A 47 -1.95 1.28 -18.55
C GLU A 47 -0.73 1.76 -19.35
N ARG A 48 0.15 0.85 -19.78
CA ARG A 48 1.28 1.18 -20.67
C ARG A 48 0.86 1.47 -22.10
N GLU A 49 -0.25 0.89 -22.56
CA GLU A 49 -0.82 1.17 -23.89
C GLU A 49 -1.33 2.62 -24.00
N TYR A 50 -1.76 3.21 -22.89
CA TYR A 50 -2.07 4.62 -22.82
C TYR A 50 -0.78 5.42 -22.64
N ALA A 51 -0.18 5.93 -23.69
CA ALA A 51 1.09 6.68 -23.69
C ALA A 51 1.10 7.95 -22.82
N LEU A 52 0.12 8.13 -21.93
CA LEU A 52 -0.02 9.31 -21.06
C LEU A 52 0.83 9.18 -19.81
N PRO A 53 1.58 10.22 -19.42
CA PRO A 53 2.30 10.26 -18.15
C PRO A 53 1.37 10.09 -16.94
N LEU A 54 1.88 9.49 -15.87
CA LEU A 54 1.17 9.33 -14.59
C LEU A 54 1.70 10.33 -13.57
N GLY A 55 0.97 11.42 -13.34
CA GLY A 55 1.40 12.47 -12.40
C GLY A 55 1.16 12.13 -10.93
N LEU A 56 0.23 11.21 -10.61
CA LEU A 56 -0.07 10.84 -9.22
C LEU A 56 -0.48 9.38 -9.12
N LEU A 57 0.20 8.65 -8.22
CA LEU A 57 -0.19 7.30 -7.79
C LEU A 57 -0.44 7.29 -6.28
N VAL A 58 -1.65 6.90 -5.86
CA VAL A 58 -1.99 6.76 -4.43
C VAL A 58 -2.18 5.29 -4.08
N CYS A 59 -1.23 4.71 -3.37
CA CYS A 59 -1.25 3.35 -2.84
C CYS A 59 -2.09 3.29 -1.55
N ASN A 60 -3.41 3.34 -1.70
CA ASN A 60 -4.35 3.52 -0.58
C ASN A 60 -5.00 2.23 -0.10
N ALA A 61 -5.22 1.26 -0.98
CA ALA A 61 -5.95 0.05 -0.64
C ALA A 61 -5.31 -0.73 0.51
N GLY A 62 -6.13 -1.43 1.27
CA GLY A 62 -5.66 -2.28 2.36
C GLY A 62 -6.75 -3.16 2.90
N VAL A 63 -6.33 -4.29 3.44
CA VAL A 63 -7.18 -5.28 4.08
C VAL A 63 -6.70 -5.57 5.50
N TYR A 64 -7.62 -6.05 6.32
CA TYR A 64 -7.37 -6.64 7.63
C TYR A 64 -8.03 -8.01 7.69
N ALA A 65 -7.33 -9.00 8.26
CA ALA A 65 -7.86 -10.33 8.52
C ALA A 65 -7.57 -10.74 9.96
N GLY A 66 -8.58 -11.27 10.65
CA GLY A 66 -8.46 -11.79 12.03
C GLY A 66 -7.86 -13.19 12.07
N SER A 67 -7.87 -13.93 10.97
CA SER A 67 -7.30 -15.26 10.81
C SER A 67 -6.29 -15.27 9.66
N ARG A 68 -5.38 -16.25 9.65
CA ARG A 68 -4.41 -16.42 8.58
C ARG A 68 -5.14 -16.74 7.27
N GLN A 69 -4.88 -15.92 6.26
CA GLN A 69 -5.37 -16.09 4.90
C GLN A 69 -4.20 -15.84 3.94
N ARG A 70 -4.32 -16.32 2.71
CA ARG A 70 -3.31 -16.14 1.68
C ARG A 70 -3.88 -15.46 0.44
N THR A 71 -3.03 -14.77 -0.27
CA THR A 71 -3.28 -14.28 -1.63
C THR A 71 -3.27 -15.43 -2.63
N VAL A 72 -3.66 -15.17 -3.88
CA VAL A 72 -3.57 -16.15 -4.97
C VAL A 72 -2.13 -16.63 -5.18
N ASP A 73 -1.16 -15.73 -4.94
CA ASP A 73 0.27 -16.00 -5.09
C ASP A 73 0.89 -16.67 -3.85
N GLY A 74 0.09 -17.02 -2.82
CA GLY A 74 0.53 -17.74 -1.62
C GLY A 74 1.05 -16.87 -0.47
N HIS A 75 1.14 -15.55 -0.63
CA HIS A 75 1.59 -14.64 0.44
C HIS A 75 0.54 -14.49 1.55
N GLU A 76 0.97 -14.15 2.77
CA GLU A 76 0.02 -13.74 3.80
C GLU A 76 -0.83 -12.56 3.28
N LEU A 77 -2.15 -12.65 3.49
CA LEU A 77 -3.13 -11.78 2.81
C LEU A 77 -2.84 -10.28 3.01
N MET A 78 -2.46 -9.88 4.23
CA MET A 78 -2.27 -8.44 4.51
C MET A 78 -0.96 -7.92 3.95
N VAL A 79 0.15 -8.64 4.08
CA VAL A 79 1.41 -8.22 3.46
C VAL A 79 1.34 -8.31 1.94
N GLY A 80 0.70 -9.35 1.40
CA GLY A 80 0.49 -9.51 -0.05
C GLY A 80 -0.31 -8.37 -0.65
N THR A 81 -1.47 -8.05 -0.05
CA THR A 81 -2.37 -7.00 -0.57
C THR A 81 -1.89 -5.59 -0.24
N ASN A 82 -1.52 -5.34 1.04
CA ASN A 82 -1.22 -3.98 1.51
C ASN A 82 0.15 -3.49 1.05
N HIS A 83 1.10 -4.41 0.83
CA HIS A 83 2.48 -4.09 0.47
C HIS A 83 2.89 -4.64 -0.90
N LEU A 84 2.96 -5.96 -1.10
CA LEU A 84 3.52 -6.54 -2.33
C LEU A 84 2.75 -6.15 -3.59
N GLY A 85 1.42 -6.12 -3.53
CA GLY A 85 0.59 -5.66 -4.64
C GLY A 85 0.87 -4.21 -5.02
N HIS A 86 1.03 -3.31 -4.04
CA HIS A 86 1.40 -1.91 -4.28
C HIS A 86 2.85 -1.77 -4.75
N PHE A 87 3.78 -2.54 -4.19
CA PHE A 87 5.16 -2.60 -4.65
C PHE A 87 5.21 -2.96 -6.14
N ALA A 88 4.57 -4.07 -6.52
CA ALA A 88 4.54 -4.51 -7.90
C ALA A 88 3.87 -3.47 -8.83
N LEU A 89 2.72 -2.92 -8.44
CA LEU A 89 2.02 -1.91 -9.23
C LEU A 89 2.89 -0.68 -9.47
N THR A 90 3.54 -0.17 -8.42
CA THR A 90 4.39 1.02 -8.51
C THR A 90 5.58 0.78 -9.43
N GLY A 91 6.27 -0.36 -9.30
CA GLY A 91 7.40 -0.72 -10.15
C GLY A 91 7.02 -0.89 -11.62
N LEU A 92 5.88 -1.55 -11.88
CA LEU A 92 5.37 -1.73 -13.23
C LEU A 92 4.91 -0.42 -13.89
N LEU A 93 4.48 0.58 -13.11
CA LEU A 93 4.07 1.90 -13.57
C LEU A 93 5.22 2.94 -13.51
N ALA A 94 6.39 2.58 -13.01
CA ALA A 94 7.54 3.48 -12.88
C ALA A 94 7.91 4.22 -14.18
N PRO A 95 7.87 3.60 -15.37
CA PRO A 95 8.13 4.33 -16.62
C PRO A 95 7.13 5.45 -16.90
N ARG A 96 5.86 5.29 -16.54
CA ARG A 96 4.83 6.33 -16.69
C ARG A 96 4.96 7.44 -15.65
N LEU A 97 5.38 7.09 -14.43
CA LEU A 97 5.69 8.08 -13.40
C LEU A 97 6.90 8.91 -13.83
N ALA A 98 7.95 8.27 -14.33
CA ALA A 98 9.16 8.94 -14.81
C ALA A 98 8.91 9.85 -16.03
N ALA A 99 7.90 9.56 -16.85
CA ALA A 99 7.52 10.37 -18.01
C ALA A 99 6.72 11.64 -17.64
N ALA A 100 6.23 11.76 -16.39
CA ALA A 100 5.52 12.96 -15.98
C ALA A 100 6.50 14.07 -15.60
N PRO A 101 6.19 15.35 -15.93
CA PRO A 101 7.05 16.48 -15.57
C PRO A 101 7.31 16.61 -14.07
N SER A 102 6.34 16.19 -13.27
CA SER A 102 6.43 16.10 -11.81
C SER A 102 5.45 15.02 -11.37
N ALA A 103 5.96 13.88 -10.93
CA ALA A 103 5.15 12.78 -10.47
C ALA A 103 5.15 12.68 -8.94
N ARG A 104 4.07 12.14 -8.40
CA ARG A 104 3.98 11.88 -6.96
C ARG A 104 3.45 10.48 -6.69
N VAL A 105 4.13 9.80 -5.75
CA VAL A 105 3.65 8.53 -5.19
C VAL A 105 3.32 8.75 -3.72
N VAL A 106 2.10 8.44 -3.33
CA VAL A 106 1.66 8.51 -1.93
C VAL A 106 1.34 7.11 -1.42
N VAL A 107 2.07 6.67 -0.40
CA VAL A 107 1.88 5.35 0.22
C VAL A 107 1.10 5.50 1.52
N VAL A 108 -0.06 4.84 1.61
CA VAL A 108 -0.91 4.95 2.79
C VAL A 108 -0.58 3.87 3.81
N SER A 109 -0.14 4.31 4.98
CA SER A 109 0.16 3.48 6.13
C SER A 109 -0.93 3.61 7.23
N SER A 110 -0.55 3.39 8.48
CA SER A 110 -1.44 3.44 9.66
C SER A 110 -0.60 3.72 10.91
N LEU A 111 -1.23 4.25 11.96
CA LEU A 111 -0.66 4.30 13.31
C LEU A 111 -0.21 2.91 13.82
N ALA A 112 -0.84 1.84 13.35
CA ALA A 112 -0.46 0.48 13.65
C ALA A 112 1.02 0.17 13.32
N ALA A 113 1.59 0.83 12.31
CA ALA A 113 3.00 0.65 11.93
C ALA A 113 3.97 0.91 13.09
N ALA A 114 3.64 1.83 14.01
CA ALA A 114 4.46 2.12 15.18
C ALA A 114 4.48 0.99 16.22
N THR A 115 3.54 0.04 16.16
CA THR A 115 3.46 -1.12 17.06
C THR A 115 4.05 -2.40 16.45
N ALA A 116 4.58 -2.32 15.24
CA ALA A 116 5.16 -3.45 14.54
C ALA A 116 6.55 -3.80 15.08
N GLY A 117 6.85 -5.07 15.21
CA GLY A 117 8.22 -5.56 15.48
C GLY A 117 8.98 -5.95 14.22
N THR A 118 8.25 -6.27 13.13
CA THR A 118 8.81 -6.69 11.84
C THR A 118 7.93 -6.19 10.69
N PRO A 119 8.46 -6.09 9.46
CA PRO A 119 7.65 -5.68 8.29
C PRO A 119 6.72 -6.78 7.75
N GLY A 120 6.58 -7.94 8.44
CA GLY A 120 5.63 -8.99 8.08
C GLY A 120 6.04 -9.89 6.91
N LEU A 121 7.19 -9.69 6.28
CA LEU A 121 7.74 -10.61 5.29
C LEU A 121 8.63 -11.65 5.98
N GLY A 122 8.35 -12.94 5.74
CA GLY A 122 9.10 -14.07 6.32
C GLY A 122 8.63 -14.50 7.71
N GLU A 123 7.37 -14.23 8.08
CA GLU A 123 6.79 -14.76 9.31
C GLU A 123 6.74 -16.30 9.27
N GLN A 124 7.13 -16.93 10.39
CA GLN A 124 7.09 -18.39 10.55
C GLN A 124 5.65 -18.89 10.46
N GLU A 125 5.40 -19.84 9.58
CA GLU A 125 4.07 -20.41 9.35
C GLU A 125 3.53 -21.15 10.59
N ASP A 126 4.40 -21.73 11.38
CA ASP A 126 4.07 -22.53 12.56
C ASP A 126 3.71 -21.69 13.79
N ALA A 127 3.97 -20.37 13.75
CA ALA A 127 3.61 -19.50 14.86
C ALA A 127 2.10 -19.21 14.91
N PRO A 128 1.48 -19.08 16.09
CA PRO A 128 0.09 -18.67 16.22
C PRO A 128 -0.15 -17.32 15.50
N PHE A 129 -1.13 -17.30 14.61
CA PHE A 129 -1.45 -16.08 13.85
C PHE A 129 -2.03 -15.00 14.77
N ARG A 130 -1.48 -13.81 14.66
CA ARG A 130 -1.93 -12.61 15.37
C ARG A 130 -2.26 -11.52 14.35
N GLY A 131 -3.54 -11.40 13.99
CA GLY A 131 -4.01 -10.49 12.93
C GLY A 131 -3.53 -9.05 13.11
N TRP A 132 -3.52 -8.52 14.35
CA TRP A 132 -3.00 -7.17 14.60
C TRP A 132 -1.51 -7.05 14.29
N ARG A 133 -0.70 -8.03 14.66
CA ARG A 133 0.75 -8.04 14.38
C ARG A 133 1.02 -8.09 12.89
N ALA A 134 0.31 -8.96 12.15
CA ALA A 134 0.43 -9.05 10.70
C ALA A 134 -0.01 -7.76 10.02
N TYR A 135 -1.11 -7.13 10.45
CA TYR A 135 -1.54 -5.83 9.95
C TYR A 135 -0.51 -4.74 10.22
N ALA A 136 -0.04 -4.63 11.47
CA ALA A 136 0.98 -3.66 11.85
C ALA A 136 2.27 -3.83 11.03
N GLY A 137 2.71 -5.07 10.83
CA GLY A 137 3.84 -5.43 9.97
C GLY A 137 3.63 -4.97 8.53
N SER A 138 2.46 -5.24 7.94
CA SER A 138 2.16 -4.80 6.57
C SER A 138 2.17 -3.27 6.43
N LYS A 139 1.78 -2.53 7.48
CA LYS A 139 1.80 -1.07 7.48
C LYS A 139 3.19 -0.47 7.76
N LEU A 140 4.03 -1.17 8.53
CA LEU A 140 5.46 -0.86 8.62
C LEU A 140 6.14 -1.09 7.27
N ALA A 141 5.84 -2.19 6.57
CA ALA A 141 6.35 -2.46 5.23
C ALA A 141 6.03 -1.33 4.25
N ASN A 142 4.84 -0.73 4.34
CA ASN A 142 4.47 0.43 3.53
C ASN A 142 5.34 1.66 3.83
N LEU A 143 5.69 1.94 5.08
CA LEU A 143 6.58 3.06 5.43
C LEU A 143 8.02 2.81 4.96
N LEU A 144 8.55 1.60 5.18
CA LEU A 144 9.87 1.20 4.68
C LEU A 144 9.96 1.27 3.17
N PHE A 145 8.90 0.81 2.47
CA PHE A 145 8.78 0.92 1.02
C PHE A 145 8.80 2.38 0.54
N ALA A 146 8.00 3.26 1.19
CA ALA A 146 7.97 4.68 0.82
C ALA A 146 9.34 5.34 1.03
N ALA A 147 10.02 5.06 2.16
CA ALA A 147 11.34 5.60 2.47
C ALA A 147 12.40 5.11 1.46
N GLU A 148 12.39 3.82 1.14
CA GLU A 148 13.35 3.25 0.20
C GLU A 148 13.07 3.72 -1.24
N LEU A 149 11.82 3.80 -1.65
CA LEU A 149 11.44 4.33 -2.95
C LEU A 149 11.85 5.79 -3.10
N ALA A 150 11.70 6.61 -2.03
CA ALA A 150 12.15 8.00 -2.04
C ALA A 150 13.67 8.12 -2.26
N ARG A 151 14.47 7.23 -1.66
CA ARG A 151 15.93 7.16 -1.88
C ARG A 151 16.31 6.70 -3.29
N ARG A 152 15.52 5.80 -3.86
CA ARG A 152 15.75 5.23 -5.20
C ARG A 152 15.14 6.05 -6.33
N ALA A 153 14.20 6.96 -6.03
CA ALA A 153 13.49 7.77 -7.03
C ALA A 153 14.42 8.51 -8.02
N PRO A 154 15.56 9.09 -7.62
CA PRO A 154 16.48 9.72 -8.55
C PRO A 154 17.00 8.78 -9.66
N ALA A 155 17.08 7.48 -9.38
CA ALA A 155 17.50 6.47 -10.37
C ALA A 155 16.38 6.07 -11.35
N LEU A 156 15.12 6.46 -11.10
CA LEU A 156 13.97 6.20 -11.98
C LEU A 156 13.91 7.10 -13.22
N ARG A 157 14.91 7.98 -13.40
CA ARG A 157 15.05 8.89 -14.56
C ARG A 157 13.87 9.86 -14.73
N GLY A 158 13.24 10.30 -13.64
CA GLY A 158 12.13 11.26 -13.66
C GLY A 158 12.08 12.06 -12.36
N ASP A 159 11.30 13.16 -12.36
CA ASP A 159 11.00 13.94 -11.17
C ASP A 159 9.86 13.26 -10.41
N VAL A 160 10.21 12.31 -9.53
CA VAL A 160 9.25 11.53 -8.74
C VAL A 160 9.41 11.84 -7.25
N THR A 161 8.45 12.53 -6.68
CA THR A 161 8.37 12.75 -5.23
C THR A 161 7.57 11.64 -4.57
N VAL A 162 8.15 10.99 -3.57
CA VAL A 162 7.50 9.93 -2.79
C VAL A 162 7.24 10.40 -1.37
N ALA A 163 6.01 10.24 -0.90
CA ALA A 163 5.62 10.55 0.47
C ALA A 163 4.73 9.43 1.04
N ALA A 164 4.66 9.36 2.35
CA ALA A 164 3.74 8.49 3.07
C ALA A 164 2.68 9.31 3.80
N ALA A 165 1.54 8.68 4.11
CA ALA A 165 0.51 9.28 4.94
C ALA A 165 -0.23 8.23 5.77
N HIS A 166 -0.80 8.64 6.92
CA HIS A 166 -1.78 7.85 7.64
C HIS A 166 -3.01 8.69 8.02
N PRO A 167 -4.20 8.06 7.99
CA PRO A 167 -5.46 8.78 8.21
C PRO A 167 -5.75 9.07 9.69
N GLY A 168 -4.86 8.76 10.62
CA GLY A 168 -5.19 8.76 12.03
C GLY A 168 -6.17 7.64 12.39
N TRP A 169 -7.06 7.91 13.35
CA TRP A 169 -8.15 6.99 13.70
C TRP A 169 -9.42 7.38 12.94
N ALA A 170 -9.49 6.96 11.69
CA ALA A 170 -10.65 7.22 10.85
C ALA A 170 -11.64 6.03 10.85
N ARG A 171 -12.93 6.32 10.77
CA ARG A 171 -13.98 5.32 10.49
C ARG A 171 -13.80 4.80 9.06
N THR A 172 -12.97 3.78 8.90
CA THR A 172 -12.86 3.08 7.63
C THR A 172 -13.64 1.77 7.69
N ARG A 173 -14.13 1.29 6.55
CA ARG A 173 -14.79 -0.02 6.44
C ARG A 173 -13.86 -1.18 6.87
N LEU A 174 -12.57 -0.93 6.99
CA LEU A 174 -11.59 -1.86 7.52
C LEU A 174 -11.89 -2.23 8.98
N LEU A 175 -12.31 -1.25 9.79
CA LEU A 175 -12.63 -1.43 11.22
C LEU A 175 -14.06 -1.97 11.44
N THR A 176 -14.95 -1.83 10.46
CA THR A 176 -16.36 -2.25 10.57
C THR A 176 -16.64 -3.66 10.05
N ARG A 177 -15.69 -4.31 9.35
CA ARG A 177 -15.81 -5.71 8.98
C ARG A 177 -15.59 -6.56 10.22
N ARG A 178 -16.68 -7.12 10.76
CA ARG A 178 -16.70 -8.05 11.88
C ARG A 178 -15.85 -9.29 11.58
N GLY A 179 -14.59 -9.29 12.07
CA GLY A 179 -13.84 -10.51 12.30
C GLY A 179 -13.69 -10.68 13.82
N PRO A 180 -13.69 -11.92 14.38
CA PRO A 180 -13.41 -12.12 15.78
C PRO A 180 -12.00 -11.59 16.08
N GLY A 181 -11.89 -10.57 16.93
CA GLY A 181 -10.62 -9.95 17.34
C GLY A 181 -10.57 -8.42 17.27
N LEU A 182 -11.26 -7.76 16.34
CA LEU A 182 -11.36 -6.30 16.33
C LEU A 182 -12.62 -5.77 17.03
N GLY A 183 -13.59 -6.63 17.31
CA GLY A 183 -14.81 -6.29 18.01
C GLY A 183 -14.58 -5.73 19.42
N SER A 184 -13.47 -6.07 20.06
CA SER A 184 -13.11 -5.57 21.39
C SER A 184 -12.54 -4.14 21.37
N LEU A 185 -12.06 -3.66 20.22
CA LEU A 185 -11.60 -2.27 20.06
C LEU A 185 -12.78 -1.32 19.76
N VAL A 186 -13.93 -1.86 19.30
CA VAL A 186 -15.13 -1.07 18.99
C VAL A 186 -16.06 -0.94 20.23
N THR A 187 -15.84 -1.75 21.27
CA THR A 187 -16.50 -1.57 22.58
C THR A 187 -15.78 -0.56 23.47
N ALA A 188 -14.90 0.26 22.90
CA ALA A 188 -14.33 1.39 23.60
C ALA A 188 -15.46 2.33 24.10
N PRO A 189 -15.36 2.85 25.35
CA PRO A 189 -16.40 3.69 25.95
C PRO A 189 -16.72 4.88 25.04
N ALA A 190 -17.93 5.45 25.19
CA ALA A 190 -18.44 6.55 24.35
C ALA A 190 -17.45 7.71 24.13
N ALA A 191 -16.49 7.91 25.04
CA ALA A 191 -15.38 8.85 24.89
C ALA A 191 -14.45 8.52 23.70
N ALA A 192 -14.31 7.26 23.31
CA ALA A 192 -13.46 6.88 22.17
C ALA A 192 -14.14 7.18 20.83
N THR A 193 -15.46 7.28 20.78
CA THR A 193 -16.20 7.69 19.56
C THR A 193 -15.93 9.15 19.20
N LEU A 194 -15.61 10.00 20.18
CA LEU A 194 -15.23 11.40 19.99
C LEU A 194 -13.83 11.55 19.34
N LEU A 195 -12.99 10.52 19.39
CA LEU A 195 -11.66 10.51 18.81
C LEU A 195 -11.62 9.98 17.37
N VAL A 196 -12.71 9.39 16.89
CA VAL A 196 -12.79 8.81 15.54
C VAL A 196 -13.18 9.90 14.54
N GLN A 197 -12.33 10.14 13.56
CA GLN A 197 -12.60 11.10 12.48
C GLN A 197 -13.57 10.53 11.43
N GLY A 198 -14.31 11.44 10.78
CA GLY A 198 -15.02 11.10 9.54
C GLY A 198 -14.06 10.74 8.40
N PRO A 199 -14.56 10.08 7.34
CA PRO A 199 -13.73 9.70 6.19
C PRO A 199 -13.01 10.88 5.53
N ASP A 200 -13.63 12.04 5.45
CA ASP A 200 -13.09 13.24 4.81
C ASP A 200 -11.89 13.79 5.61
N ALA A 201 -12.02 13.87 6.94
CA ALA A 201 -10.91 14.27 7.80
C ALA A 201 -9.76 13.24 7.76
N GLY A 202 -10.07 11.94 7.66
CA GLY A 202 -9.09 10.89 7.47
C GLY A 202 -8.36 10.96 6.13
N ALA A 203 -8.99 11.53 5.10
CA ALA A 203 -8.35 11.71 3.78
C ALA A 203 -7.37 12.91 3.77
N ALA A 204 -7.49 13.87 4.68
CA ALA A 204 -6.71 15.11 4.65
C ALA A 204 -5.18 14.90 4.63
N PRO A 205 -4.56 13.99 5.42
CA PRO A 205 -3.13 13.72 5.31
C PRO A 205 -2.70 13.15 3.96
N VAL A 206 -3.53 12.28 3.37
CA VAL A 206 -3.28 11.72 2.03
C VAL A 206 -3.37 12.80 0.95
N LEU A 207 -4.39 13.65 1.04
CA LEU A 207 -4.55 14.78 0.12
C LEU A 207 -3.39 15.76 0.26
N ARG A 208 -2.94 16.11 1.48
CA ARG A 208 -1.78 16.95 1.68
C ARG A 208 -0.53 16.34 1.06
N ALA A 209 -0.25 15.07 1.32
CA ALA A 209 0.86 14.35 0.69
C ALA A 209 0.76 14.34 -0.84
N ALA A 210 -0.45 14.28 -1.39
CA ALA A 210 -0.68 14.24 -2.83
C ALA A 210 -0.56 15.60 -3.53
N THR A 211 -0.93 16.71 -2.87
CA THR A 211 -1.18 17.98 -3.57
C THR A 211 -0.39 19.18 -3.04
N ALA A 212 0.12 19.14 -1.78
CA ALA A 212 0.80 20.30 -1.23
C ALA A 212 2.14 20.56 -1.95
N PRO A 213 2.48 21.83 -2.22
CA PRO A 213 3.69 22.18 -2.97
C PRO A 213 4.99 22.00 -2.17
N ASP A 214 4.90 21.96 -0.85
CA ASP A 214 6.03 21.86 0.09
C ASP A 214 6.40 20.41 0.46
N VAL A 215 5.82 19.41 -0.19
CA VAL A 215 6.11 17.99 0.04
C VAL A 215 7.50 17.64 -0.47
N ARG A 216 8.29 17.00 0.40
CA ARG A 216 9.65 16.54 0.09
C ARG A 216 9.70 15.01 0.01
N PRO A 217 10.65 14.44 -0.75
CA PRO A 217 10.86 13.01 -0.76
C PRO A 217 11.07 12.44 0.65
N GLY A 218 10.32 11.39 1.00
CA GLY A 218 10.40 10.75 2.31
C GLY A 218 9.51 11.38 3.40
N ASP A 219 8.80 12.48 3.12
CA ASP A 219 7.87 13.07 4.08
C ASP A 219 6.78 12.07 4.50
N TYR A 220 6.39 12.16 5.77
CA TYR A 220 5.28 11.41 6.33
C TYR A 220 4.24 12.36 6.92
N TYR A 221 2.98 12.19 6.54
CA TYR A 221 1.88 13.05 6.95
C TYR A 221 0.86 12.30 7.79
N GLY A 222 0.39 12.94 8.84
CA GLY A 222 -0.67 12.46 9.73
C GLY A 222 -1.46 13.60 10.36
N PRO A 223 -2.48 13.31 11.17
CA PRO A 223 -3.16 14.31 11.97
C PRO A 223 -2.24 14.89 13.05
N GLY A 224 -2.28 16.22 13.27
CA GLY A 224 -1.43 16.94 14.23
C GLY A 224 -1.94 16.97 15.66
N GLY A 225 -3.09 16.36 15.96
CA GLY A 225 -3.64 16.33 17.31
C GLY A 225 -3.06 15.23 18.20
N PRO A 226 -3.52 15.12 19.46
CA PRO A 226 -3.00 14.17 20.43
C PRO A 226 -2.94 12.73 19.90
N GLY A 227 -1.79 12.09 20.04
CA GLY A 227 -1.54 10.73 19.55
C GLY A 227 -1.70 10.56 18.05
N GLN A 228 -1.75 11.65 17.29
CA GLN A 228 -2.03 11.64 15.84
C GLN A 228 -3.35 10.94 15.46
N LEU A 229 -4.30 10.92 16.38
CA LEU A 229 -5.59 10.26 16.18
C LEU A 229 -6.51 11.09 15.27
N ARG A 230 -6.47 12.42 15.41
CA ARG A 230 -7.28 13.40 14.67
C ARG A 230 -6.59 14.75 14.59
N GLY A 231 -7.10 15.65 13.75
CA GLY A 231 -6.62 17.02 13.63
C GLY A 231 -6.23 17.39 12.20
N ALA A 232 -5.68 18.60 12.04
CA ALA A 232 -5.19 19.05 10.74
C ALA A 232 -4.04 18.16 10.24
N ALA A 233 -3.94 18.00 8.92
CA ALA A 233 -2.86 17.25 8.30
C ALA A 233 -1.53 18.01 8.45
N VAL A 234 -0.56 17.40 9.13
CA VAL A 234 0.79 17.92 9.34
C VAL A 234 1.85 16.90 8.97
N ARG A 235 3.09 17.36 8.77
CA ARG A 235 4.23 16.45 8.68
C ARG A 235 4.48 15.87 10.08
N VAL A 236 4.66 14.56 10.16
CA VAL A 236 4.92 13.81 11.38
C VAL A 236 6.19 12.98 11.23
N GLU A 237 6.75 12.54 12.34
CA GLU A 237 7.94 11.70 12.31
C GLU A 237 7.60 10.24 11.96
N LEU A 238 8.49 9.61 11.19
CA LEU A 238 8.45 8.17 10.97
C LEU A 238 8.72 7.41 12.28
N PRO A 239 8.02 6.30 12.54
CA PRO A 239 8.36 5.38 13.61
C PRO A 239 9.83 4.91 13.52
N PRO A 240 10.49 4.59 14.66
CA PRO A 240 11.92 4.24 14.66
C PRO A 240 12.30 3.17 13.64
N LEU A 241 11.56 2.04 13.58
CA LEU A 241 11.84 0.97 12.62
C LEU A 241 11.65 1.40 11.15
N ALA A 242 10.81 2.38 10.87
CA ALA A 242 10.61 2.89 9.52
C ALA A 242 11.78 3.80 9.04
N ARG A 243 12.70 4.17 9.93
CA ARG A 243 13.92 4.92 9.64
C ARG A 243 15.14 4.01 9.41
N ASP A 244 15.00 2.72 9.66
CA ASP A 244 16.07 1.74 9.47
C ASP A 244 16.27 1.47 7.97
N GLU A 245 17.36 2.03 7.43
CA GLU A 245 17.70 1.91 6.01
C GLU A 245 18.10 0.49 5.62
N ALA A 246 18.77 -0.24 6.52
CA ALA A 246 19.15 -1.63 6.25
C ALA A 246 17.91 -2.51 6.18
N LEU A 247 16.96 -2.32 7.10
CA LEU A 247 15.68 -3.02 7.07
C LEU A 247 14.86 -2.67 5.83
N ALA A 248 14.85 -1.40 5.41
CA ALA A 248 14.15 -0.96 4.21
C ALA A 248 14.77 -1.57 2.94
N ALA A 249 16.10 -1.60 2.84
CA ALA A 249 16.80 -2.25 1.72
C ALA A 249 16.56 -3.77 1.69
N ALA A 250 16.58 -4.44 2.84
CA ALA A 250 16.28 -5.87 2.94
C ALA A 250 14.84 -6.18 2.52
N LEU A 251 13.87 -5.39 3.00
CA LEU A 251 12.47 -5.50 2.57
C LEU A 251 12.32 -5.29 1.06
N TRP A 252 13.01 -4.30 0.49
CA TRP A 252 12.97 -4.03 -0.93
C TRP A 252 13.42 -5.23 -1.76
N HIS A 253 14.60 -5.78 -1.46
CA HIS A 253 15.11 -6.96 -2.15
C HIS A 253 14.19 -8.18 -2.03
N ARG A 254 13.63 -8.39 -0.83
CA ARG A 254 12.64 -9.45 -0.64
C ARG A 254 11.39 -9.20 -1.48
N SER A 255 10.90 -7.96 -1.55
CA SER A 255 9.73 -7.61 -2.35
C SER A 255 10.00 -7.78 -3.86
N GLU A 256 11.21 -7.46 -4.35
CA GLU A 256 11.61 -7.77 -5.73
C GLU A 256 11.57 -9.27 -6.01
N GLN A 257 12.08 -10.10 -5.10
CA GLN A 257 12.03 -11.57 -5.21
C GLN A 257 10.60 -12.11 -5.21
N GLU A 258 9.78 -11.70 -4.25
CA GLU A 258 8.40 -12.19 -4.09
C GLU A 258 7.48 -11.74 -5.23
N THR A 259 7.71 -10.57 -5.80
CA THR A 259 6.88 -10.04 -6.90
C THR A 259 7.44 -10.28 -8.28
N GLY A 260 8.74 -10.58 -8.41
CA GLY A 260 9.46 -10.63 -9.68
C GLY A 260 9.51 -9.29 -10.42
N VAL A 261 9.34 -8.17 -9.73
CA VAL A 261 9.37 -6.82 -10.31
C VAL A 261 10.68 -6.12 -9.95
N ASP A 262 11.48 -5.79 -10.98
CA ASP A 262 12.72 -5.03 -10.86
C ASP A 262 12.47 -3.56 -11.28
N TYR A 263 12.73 -2.62 -10.39
CA TYR A 263 12.61 -1.19 -10.65
C TYR A 263 13.72 -0.63 -11.54
N ARG A 264 14.79 -1.39 -11.79
CA ARG A 264 15.89 -0.98 -12.69
C ARG A 264 15.59 -1.18 -14.16
N GLY A 265 14.39 -1.64 -14.51
CA GLY A 265 13.95 -1.82 -15.88
C GLY A 265 14.60 -3.00 -16.63
N ARG A 266 15.28 -3.89 -15.91
CA ARG A 266 15.72 -5.18 -16.45
C ARG A 266 14.52 -6.12 -16.38
N GLY A 267 13.88 -6.36 -17.50
CA GLY A 267 12.67 -7.14 -17.72
C GLY A 267 12.21 -8.08 -16.60
N THR A 268 10.91 -8.23 -16.51
CA THR A 268 10.27 -9.25 -15.65
C THR A 268 10.79 -10.62 -16.03
N SER A 269 11.67 -11.23 -15.20
CA SER A 269 11.91 -12.67 -15.32
C SER A 269 10.63 -13.39 -14.91
N PRO A 270 10.08 -14.31 -15.74
CA PRO A 270 8.99 -15.15 -15.28
C PRO A 270 9.51 -16.00 -14.12
N VAL A 271 8.89 -15.88 -12.96
CA VAL A 271 9.05 -16.86 -11.89
C VAL A 271 8.41 -18.15 -12.40
N GLY A 272 9.22 -19.08 -12.87
CA GLY A 272 8.78 -20.43 -13.20
C GLY A 272 8.31 -21.13 -11.91
N PRO A 273 7.33 -22.04 -11.99
CA PRO A 273 6.93 -22.84 -10.85
C PRO A 273 8.16 -23.62 -10.34
N ALA A 274 8.42 -23.55 -9.03
CA ALA A 274 9.45 -24.33 -8.38
C ALA A 274 9.29 -25.81 -8.78
N ALA A 275 10.33 -26.37 -9.38
CA ALA A 275 10.37 -27.77 -9.77
C ALA A 275 10.22 -28.62 -8.50
N LEU A 276 9.03 -29.18 -8.33
CA LEU A 276 8.78 -30.26 -7.36
C LEU A 276 9.62 -31.46 -7.78
N GLY A 277 10.44 -31.91 -6.84
CA GLY A 277 11.38 -33.01 -6.82
C GLY A 277 11.15 -34.12 -7.87
N ALA A 278 12.19 -34.36 -8.66
CA ALA A 278 12.41 -35.64 -9.29
C ALA A 278 13.00 -36.58 -8.25
N GLU A 279 12.24 -37.60 -7.86
CA GLU A 279 12.75 -38.73 -7.08
C GLU A 279 13.80 -39.51 -7.90
N PRO A 280 14.89 -39.97 -7.29
CA PRO A 280 15.83 -40.83 -8.00
C PRO A 280 15.22 -42.24 -8.16
N THR A 281 14.97 -42.64 -9.38
CA THR A 281 14.65 -44.04 -9.71
C THR A 281 15.87 -44.92 -9.43
N THR A 282 15.79 -45.75 -8.39
CA THR A 282 16.70 -46.88 -8.16
C THR A 282 16.39 -47.96 -9.20
N SER A 283 17.33 -48.24 -10.08
CA SER A 283 17.34 -49.45 -10.91
C SER A 283 18.17 -50.51 -10.20
N SER A 284 17.54 -51.66 -10.07
CA SER A 284 18.18 -52.92 -9.67
C SER A 284 19.07 -53.45 -10.74
#